data_dedf9dc92fc1465d4c152617da228550
#
_entry.id   dedf9dc92fc1465d4c152617da228550
#
_cell.length_a   1.000
_cell.length_b   1.000
_cell.length_c   1.000
_cell.angle_alpha   90.00
_cell.angle_beta   90.00
_cell.angle_gamma   90.00
#
_symmetry.space_group_name_H-M   'P 1'
#
loop_
_entity.id
_entity.type
_entity.pdbx_description
1 polymer ?
#
loop_
_entity_poly.entity_id
_entity_poly.type
_entity_poly.pdbx_seq_one_letter_code
_entity_poly.pdbx_strand_id
1 'polypeptide(L)'
;SGGLAPRLWGRSGSIFQRRSPLVATTSDRPGMISAWFRALEGTPAGHDLALGLALLAALLHALFGALQKGRHDPWLSRAAIDLCYALIAAPFALFVVPFPEPHMWPIFFGAFFIHAGYKFLQAMTYSRGAYTVVYPVVRGTGPLFAVLGAGLVFGERFAPGQWAGLVVLLGGIFGLAGYNLRHVTVARETLVSALGLAVATGGFVALYTTYDAYGIRATADPFTFLAWFFMFDGIVMPLLLHRRILALPAGARLPLLKRGLLGAFVAFFSFGSILMATRLDQVGEAAVLRETSTVFAALIGWLVLKERVSRVQLALMALIAAGAVLVEMMG
;
A
#
# COMPACT_ATOMS: atom_id res chain seq x y z
N SER A 1 -52.91 -37.53 9.77
CA SER A 1 -51.87 -37.36 10.79
C SER A 1 -50.48 -37.34 10.13
N GLY A 2 -50.04 -36.20 9.76
CA GLY A 2 -48.75 -35.95 9.13
C GLY A 2 -47.98 -34.93 9.92
N GLY A 3 -46.90 -35.32 10.56
CA GLY A 3 -46.00 -34.46 11.29
C GLY A 3 -45.01 -33.78 10.37
N LEU A 4 -45.05 -32.45 10.31
CA LEU A 4 -44.04 -31.61 9.68
C LEU A 4 -42.92 -31.32 10.67
N ALA A 5 -41.70 -31.74 10.35
CA ALA A 5 -40.49 -31.33 11.04
C ALA A 5 -40.04 -29.97 10.56
N PRO A 6 -39.67 -29.00 11.43
CA PRO A 6 -39.16 -27.71 11.02
C PRO A 6 -37.68 -27.80 10.68
N ARG A 7 -37.29 -27.21 9.55
CA ARG A 7 -35.92 -27.00 9.10
C ARG A 7 -35.24 -25.98 10.01
N LEU A 8 -34.27 -26.43 10.80
CA LEU A 8 -33.31 -25.58 11.50
C LEU A 8 -32.13 -25.29 10.55
N TRP A 9 -32.18 -24.17 9.88
CA TRP A 9 -30.99 -23.47 9.38
C TRP A 9 -31.06 -22.04 9.87
N GLY A 10 -30.46 -21.87 11.06
CA GLY A 10 -30.31 -20.57 11.68
C GLY A 10 -29.32 -19.71 10.91
N ARG A 11 -29.69 -18.48 10.76
CA ARG A 11 -28.93 -17.36 10.24
C ARG A 11 -27.55 -17.30 10.92
N SER A 12 -26.49 -17.29 10.11
CA SER A 12 -25.15 -16.87 10.54
C SER A 12 -25.23 -15.39 10.91
N GLY A 13 -25.49 -15.11 12.17
CA GLY A 13 -25.42 -13.78 12.74
C GLY A 13 -23.96 -13.32 12.68
N SER A 14 -23.74 -12.18 12.03
CA SER A 14 -22.47 -11.46 12.01
C SER A 14 -22.00 -11.24 13.46
N ILE A 15 -20.79 -11.69 13.76
CA ILE A 15 -20.09 -11.50 15.05
C ILE A 15 -19.87 -10.00 15.38
N PHE A 16 -20.29 -9.10 14.51
CA PHE A 16 -20.05 -7.66 14.61
C PHE A 16 -21.18 -6.83 15.27
N GLN A 17 -22.25 -7.43 15.80
CA GLN A 17 -23.33 -6.67 16.42
C GLN A 17 -23.57 -6.99 17.89
N ARG A 18 -22.62 -6.64 18.76
CA ARG A 18 -22.93 -6.28 20.17
C ARG A 18 -21.90 -5.23 20.67
N ARG A 19 -22.19 -3.96 20.42
CA ARG A 19 -21.59 -2.87 21.20
C ARG A 19 -22.46 -2.61 22.41
N SER A 20 -21.90 -2.86 23.60
CA SER A 20 -22.44 -2.33 24.84
C SER A 20 -22.27 -0.79 24.83
N PRO A 21 -23.26 0.01 25.30
CA PRO A 21 -23.08 1.44 25.44
C PRO A 21 -22.18 1.71 26.64
N LEU A 22 -20.87 1.74 26.45
CA LEU A 22 -19.95 2.34 27.40
C LEU A 22 -20.04 3.86 27.27
N VAL A 23 -20.20 4.52 28.42
CA VAL A 23 -20.33 5.96 28.61
C VAL A 23 -19.24 6.70 27.84
N ALA A 24 -19.62 7.37 26.74
CA ALA A 24 -18.72 8.23 25.99
C ALA A 24 -18.38 9.46 26.80
N THR A 25 -17.13 9.60 27.18
CA THR A 25 -16.60 10.85 27.70
C THR A 25 -16.57 11.89 26.58
N THR A 26 -16.71 13.17 26.90
CA THR A 26 -16.81 14.27 25.91
C THR A 26 -15.61 14.43 24.98
N SER A 27 -14.54 13.69 25.22
CA SER A 27 -13.32 13.58 24.39
C SER A 27 -13.46 12.59 23.20
N ASP A 28 -14.49 11.74 23.19
CA ASP A 28 -14.61 10.60 22.26
C ASP A 28 -15.46 10.90 21.01
N ARG A 29 -15.82 12.14 20.75
CA ARG A 29 -16.55 12.47 19.52
C ARG A 29 -15.54 12.56 18.38
N PRO A 30 -15.66 11.68 17.35
CA PRO A 30 -14.84 11.82 16.16
C PRO A 30 -15.07 13.19 15.53
N GLY A 31 -14.02 13.80 15.03
CA GLY A 31 -14.14 15.06 14.29
C GLY A 31 -15.17 14.97 13.17
N MET A 32 -15.73 16.10 12.77
CA MET A 32 -16.76 16.17 11.72
C MET A 32 -16.31 15.45 10.43
N ILE A 33 -15.06 15.57 10.05
CA ILE A 33 -14.48 14.91 8.86
C ILE A 33 -14.46 13.38 9.04
N SER A 34 -14.07 12.88 10.22
CA SER A 34 -14.08 11.45 10.52
C SER A 34 -15.49 10.87 10.52
N ALA A 35 -16.47 11.62 11.02
CA ALA A 35 -17.87 11.22 11.01
C ALA A 35 -18.41 11.15 9.57
N TRP A 36 -18.12 12.16 8.76
CA TRP A 36 -18.47 12.18 7.34
C TRP A 36 -17.86 11.00 6.60
N PHE A 37 -16.55 10.74 6.78
CA PHE A 37 -15.86 9.65 6.11
C PHE A 37 -16.47 8.28 6.47
N ARG A 38 -16.80 8.06 7.73
CA ARG A 38 -17.48 6.83 8.18
C ARG A 38 -18.90 6.68 7.63
N ALA A 39 -19.60 7.78 7.41
CA ALA A 39 -20.93 7.75 6.80
C ALA A 39 -20.91 7.27 5.33
N LEU A 40 -19.76 7.32 4.68
CA LEU A 40 -19.56 6.83 3.31
C LEU A 40 -19.27 5.32 3.24
N GLU A 41 -18.89 4.68 4.36
CA GLU A 41 -18.56 3.24 4.38
C GLU A 41 -19.74 2.41 3.88
N GLY A 42 -19.51 1.57 2.86
CA GLY A 42 -20.53 0.70 2.25
C GLY A 42 -21.58 1.43 1.41
N THR A 43 -21.36 2.69 1.04
CA THR A 43 -22.25 3.45 0.14
C THR A 43 -21.66 3.55 -1.27
N PRO A 44 -22.48 3.77 -2.33
CA PRO A 44 -21.98 4.03 -3.68
C PRO A 44 -21.01 5.22 -3.74
N ALA A 45 -21.30 6.31 -3.02
CA ALA A 45 -20.42 7.47 -2.93
C ALA A 45 -19.07 7.11 -2.24
N GLY A 46 -19.10 6.18 -1.29
CA GLY A 46 -17.90 5.63 -0.66
C GLY A 46 -17.06 4.81 -1.63
N HIS A 47 -17.69 4.00 -2.49
CA HIS A 47 -17.03 3.26 -3.56
C HIS A 47 -16.35 4.23 -4.56
N ASP A 48 -17.06 5.23 -5.07
CA ASP A 48 -16.51 6.24 -5.98
C ASP A 48 -15.30 6.97 -5.37
N LEU A 49 -15.40 7.31 -4.07
CA LEU A 49 -14.30 7.94 -3.34
C LEU A 49 -13.11 6.97 -3.18
N ALA A 50 -13.36 5.69 -2.88
CA ALA A 50 -12.32 4.67 -2.77
C ALA A 50 -11.56 4.49 -4.08
N LEU A 51 -12.27 4.43 -5.21
CA LEU A 51 -11.69 4.41 -6.55
C LEU A 51 -10.77 5.62 -6.78
N GLY A 52 -11.28 6.84 -6.52
CA GLY A 52 -10.50 8.06 -6.65
C GLY A 52 -9.23 8.07 -5.77
N LEU A 53 -9.34 7.61 -4.52
CA LEU A 53 -8.23 7.49 -3.58
C LEU A 53 -7.22 6.43 -4.02
N ALA A 54 -7.65 5.29 -4.54
CA ALA A 54 -6.75 4.25 -5.05
C ALA A 54 -5.97 4.72 -6.28
N LEU A 55 -6.61 5.43 -7.20
CA LEU A 55 -5.95 6.02 -8.37
C LEU A 55 -5.00 7.16 -7.98
N LEU A 56 -5.37 8.01 -7.02
CA LEU A 56 -4.49 9.03 -6.45
C LEU A 56 -3.26 8.39 -5.79
N ALA A 57 -3.47 7.33 -5.01
CA ALA A 57 -2.39 6.57 -4.41
C ALA A 57 -1.45 6.00 -5.47
N ALA A 58 -1.97 5.48 -6.57
CA ALA A 58 -1.20 4.95 -7.69
C ALA A 58 -0.34 6.04 -8.37
N LEU A 59 -0.93 7.20 -8.67
CA LEU A 59 -0.23 8.34 -9.26
C LEU A 59 0.90 8.85 -8.34
N LEU A 60 0.59 9.06 -7.06
CA LEU A 60 1.57 9.52 -6.08
C LEU A 60 2.66 8.47 -5.83
N HIS A 61 2.33 7.18 -5.88
CA HIS A 61 3.32 6.12 -5.79
C HIS A 61 4.29 6.13 -6.98
N ALA A 62 3.78 6.38 -8.19
CA ALA A 62 4.61 6.55 -9.38
C ALA A 62 5.52 7.78 -9.28
N LEU A 63 4.98 8.91 -8.78
CA LEU A 63 5.75 10.12 -8.52
C LEU A 63 6.84 9.88 -7.45
N PHE A 64 6.51 9.17 -6.38
CA PHE A 64 7.46 8.76 -5.35
C PHE A 64 8.63 7.95 -5.93
N GLY A 65 8.33 6.99 -6.80
CA GLY A 65 9.34 6.22 -7.53
C GLY A 65 10.23 7.11 -8.42
N ALA A 66 9.64 8.06 -9.13
CA ALA A 66 10.37 9.00 -9.99
C ALA A 66 11.30 9.91 -9.16
N LEU A 67 10.87 10.39 -8.00
CA LEU A 67 11.68 11.21 -7.09
C LEU A 67 12.87 10.43 -6.49
N GLN A 68 12.77 9.11 -6.39
CA GLN A 68 13.86 8.26 -5.94
C GLN A 68 14.84 7.87 -7.05
N LYS A 69 14.50 8.10 -8.33
CA LYS A 69 15.42 7.94 -9.45
C LYS A 69 16.55 8.96 -9.34
N GLY A 70 17.77 8.50 -9.08
CA GLY A 70 18.91 9.41 -9.03
C GLY A 70 20.16 8.79 -8.40
N ARG A 71 21.26 9.56 -8.36
CA ARG A 71 22.57 9.15 -7.82
C ARG A 71 22.65 9.25 -6.28
N HIS A 72 21.53 9.04 -5.59
CA HIS A 72 21.47 9.19 -4.14
C HIS A 72 21.43 7.81 -3.45
N ASP A 73 22.05 7.73 -2.27
CA ASP A 73 21.96 6.55 -1.43
C ASP A 73 20.47 6.27 -1.07
N PRO A 74 19.92 5.13 -1.51
CA PRO A 74 18.52 4.81 -1.28
C PRO A 74 18.19 4.62 0.20
N TRP A 75 19.14 4.14 1.00
CA TRP A 75 18.97 3.96 2.44
C TRP A 75 18.86 5.28 3.18
N LEU A 76 19.78 6.22 2.88
CA LEU A 76 19.73 7.56 3.48
C LEU A 76 18.51 8.34 3.03
N SER A 77 18.10 8.20 1.75
CA SER A 77 16.88 8.81 1.24
C SER A 77 15.64 8.26 1.96
N ARG A 78 15.57 6.93 2.15
CA ARG A 78 14.47 6.31 2.89
C ARG A 78 14.44 6.77 4.34
N ALA A 79 15.58 6.78 5.04
CA ALA A 79 15.65 7.24 6.42
C ALA A 79 15.24 8.71 6.59
N ALA A 80 15.60 9.57 5.63
CA ALA A 80 15.18 10.97 5.66
C ALA A 80 13.66 11.14 5.45
N ILE A 81 13.07 10.35 4.54
CA ILE A 81 11.62 10.32 4.31
C ILE A 81 10.89 9.85 5.56
N ASP A 82 11.32 8.74 6.12
CA ASP A 82 10.73 8.13 7.32
C ASP A 82 10.81 9.10 8.52
N LEU A 83 11.96 9.76 8.72
CA LEU A 83 12.13 10.78 9.75
C LEU A 83 11.15 11.96 9.56
N CYS A 84 11.06 12.48 8.33
CA CYS A 84 10.22 13.63 8.02
C CYS A 84 8.74 13.32 8.27
N TYR A 85 8.23 12.17 7.78
CA TYR A 85 6.82 11.89 8.00
C TYR A 85 6.52 11.52 9.46
N ALA A 86 7.43 10.87 10.20
CA ALA A 86 7.25 10.66 11.62
C ALA A 86 7.17 11.98 12.39
N LEU A 87 8.06 12.93 12.11
CA LEU A 87 8.05 14.25 12.74
C LEU A 87 6.82 15.08 12.38
N ILE A 88 6.30 14.95 11.14
CA ILE A 88 5.06 15.59 10.73
C ILE A 88 3.86 14.91 11.40
N ALA A 89 3.81 13.59 11.46
CA ALA A 89 2.70 12.84 12.03
C ALA A 89 2.62 12.97 13.55
N ALA A 90 3.76 13.09 14.26
CA ALA A 90 3.80 13.11 15.71
C ALA A 90 2.92 14.22 16.36
N PRO A 91 2.94 15.51 15.95
CA PRO A 91 2.05 16.51 16.54
C PRO A 91 0.56 16.21 16.26
N PHE A 92 0.23 15.63 15.10
CA PHE A 92 -1.15 15.21 14.83
C PHE A 92 -1.56 14.04 15.70
N ALA A 93 -0.70 13.03 15.85
CA ALA A 93 -0.95 11.87 16.69
C ALA A 93 -1.13 12.23 18.18
N LEU A 94 -0.32 13.18 18.68
CA LEU A 94 -0.29 13.51 20.09
C LEU A 94 -1.30 14.60 20.50
N PHE A 95 -1.70 15.51 19.60
CA PHE A 95 -2.44 16.71 19.96
C PHE A 95 -3.71 16.98 19.14
N VAL A 96 -3.90 16.29 17.99
CA VAL A 96 -5.00 16.61 17.07
C VAL A 96 -6.04 15.50 16.99
N VAL A 97 -5.59 14.25 16.81
CA VAL A 97 -6.50 13.11 16.71
C VAL A 97 -6.79 12.50 18.08
N PRO A 98 -7.92 11.78 18.25
CA PRO A 98 -8.18 11.02 19.47
C PRO A 98 -7.04 10.04 19.79
N PHE A 99 -6.81 9.79 21.07
CA PHE A 99 -5.83 8.79 21.49
C PHE A 99 -6.31 7.38 21.08
N PRO A 100 -5.38 6.47 20.66
CA PRO A 100 -5.76 5.14 20.21
C PRO A 100 -6.47 4.34 21.31
N GLU A 101 -7.49 3.62 20.90
CA GLU A 101 -8.18 2.66 21.78
C GLU A 101 -7.21 1.55 22.22
N PRO A 102 -7.36 0.96 23.42
CA PRO A 102 -6.41 -0.03 23.94
C PRO A 102 -6.13 -1.20 23.02
N HIS A 103 -7.13 -1.67 22.23
CA HIS A 103 -6.99 -2.78 21.29
C HIS A 103 -6.17 -2.43 20.05
N MET A 104 -5.92 -1.14 19.79
CA MET A 104 -5.11 -0.68 18.66
C MET A 104 -3.60 -0.85 18.88
N TRP A 105 -3.14 -0.89 20.12
CA TRP A 105 -1.71 -0.99 20.42
C TRP A 105 -1.06 -2.25 19.86
N PRO A 106 -1.62 -3.45 20.05
CA PRO A 106 -1.11 -4.66 19.39
C PRO A 106 -1.11 -4.55 17.86
N ILE A 107 -2.09 -3.83 17.26
CA ILE A 107 -2.18 -3.64 15.81
C ILE A 107 -1.03 -2.74 15.34
N PHE A 108 -0.77 -1.60 16.00
CA PHE A 108 0.37 -0.75 15.67
C PHE A 108 1.71 -1.47 15.85
N PHE A 109 1.84 -2.29 16.89
CA PHE A 109 3.04 -3.08 17.12
C PHE A 109 3.25 -4.12 16.01
N GLY A 110 2.20 -4.83 15.61
CA GLY A 110 2.25 -5.75 14.47
C GLY A 110 2.61 -5.04 13.17
N ALA A 111 1.96 -3.92 12.85
CA ALA A 111 2.26 -3.10 11.68
C ALA A 111 3.72 -2.67 11.65
N PHE A 112 4.27 -2.19 12.79
CA PHE A 112 5.66 -1.80 12.92
C PHE A 112 6.64 -2.92 12.49
N PHE A 113 6.44 -4.15 12.95
CA PHE A 113 7.32 -5.28 12.59
C PHE A 113 7.12 -5.74 11.14
N ILE A 114 5.88 -5.78 10.67
CA ILE A 114 5.58 -6.15 9.28
C ILE A 114 6.23 -5.15 8.32
N HIS A 115 6.09 -3.86 8.57
CA HIS A 115 6.70 -2.82 7.75
C HIS A 115 8.22 -2.79 7.85
N ALA A 116 8.79 -3.02 9.04
CA ALA A 116 10.24 -3.17 9.20
C ALA A 116 10.75 -4.34 8.35
N GLY A 117 10.11 -5.52 8.44
CA GLY A 117 10.45 -6.70 7.63
C GLY A 117 10.34 -6.42 6.13
N TYR A 118 9.26 -5.77 5.70
CA TYR A 118 9.09 -5.33 4.32
C TYR A 118 10.22 -4.41 3.84
N LYS A 119 10.57 -3.38 4.61
CA LYS A 119 11.64 -2.42 4.26
C LYS A 119 12.99 -3.12 4.09
N PHE A 120 13.32 -4.08 4.96
CA PHE A 120 14.54 -4.89 4.84
C PHE A 120 14.51 -5.79 3.60
N LEU A 121 13.43 -6.53 3.38
CA LEU A 121 13.29 -7.39 2.20
C LEU A 121 13.37 -6.59 0.90
N GLN A 122 12.70 -5.46 0.84
CA GLN A 122 12.73 -4.55 -0.31
C GLN A 122 14.16 -4.08 -0.59
N ALA A 123 14.89 -3.65 0.44
CA ALA A 123 16.27 -3.20 0.30
C ALA A 123 17.18 -4.33 -0.18
N MET A 124 17.02 -5.54 0.35
CA MET A 124 17.76 -6.73 -0.09
C MET A 124 17.44 -7.10 -1.54
N THR A 125 16.17 -7.04 -1.92
CA THR A 125 15.70 -7.33 -3.28
C THR A 125 16.34 -6.39 -4.29
N TYR A 126 16.30 -5.09 -4.02
CA TYR A 126 16.80 -4.06 -4.93
C TYR A 126 18.32 -3.94 -4.94
N SER A 127 19.01 -4.43 -3.92
CA SER A 127 20.48 -4.49 -3.90
C SER A 127 21.05 -5.70 -4.65
N ARG A 128 20.26 -6.78 -4.81
CA ARG A 128 20.72 -8.04 -5.42
C ARG A 128 20.24 -8.28 -6.84
N GLY A 129 19.17 -7.62 -7.26
CA GLY A 129 18.59 -7.77 -8.59
C GLY A 129 18.54 -6.46 -9.37
N ALA A 130 18.62 -6.55 -10.71
CA ALA A 130 18.35 -5.39 -11.56
C ALA A 130 16.93 -4.88 -11.29
N TYR A 131 16.79 -3.62 -10.92
CA TYR A 131 15.50 -3.01 -10.54
C TYR A 131 14.42 -3.24 -11.59
N THR A 132 14.77 -3.14 -12.88
CA THR A 132 13.86 -3.36 -14.00
C THR A 132 13.29 -4.77 -14.08
N VAL A 133 13.93 -5.74 -13.41
CA VAL A 133 13.48 -7.15 -13.36
C VAL A 133 12.74 -7.44 -12.05
N VAL A 134 13.34 -7.10 -10.90
CA VAL A 134 12.76 -7.47 -9.60
C VAL A 134 11.54 -6.63 -9.23
N TYR A 135 11.51 -5.35 -9.63
CA TYR A 135 10.39 -4.46 -9.32
C TYR A 135 9.06 -4.96 -9.89
N PRO A 136 8.96 -5.33 -11.20
CA PRO A 136 7.70 -5.88 -11.71
C PRO A 136 7.28 -7.19 -11.04
N VAL A 137 8.23 -8.01 -10.58
CA VAL A 137 7.89 -9.26 -9.85
C VAL A 137 7.26 -8.94 -8.49
N VAL A 138 7.83 -8.00 -7.73
CA VAL A 138 7.23 -7.51 -6.48
C VAL A 138 5.84 -6.96 -6.74
N ARG A 139 5.69 -6.15 -7.82
CA ARG A 139 4.43 -5.49 -8.17
C ARG A 139 3.36 -6.46 -8.70
N GLY A 140 3.74 -7.55 -9.33
CA GLY A 140 2.80 -8.58 -9.80
C GLY A 140 2.38 -9.54 -8.69
N THR A 141 3.31 -9.95 -7.83
CA THR A 141 3.00 -10.90 -6.73
C THR A 141 2.23 -10.23 -5.59
N GLY A 142 2.47 -8.94 -5.31
CA GLY A 142 1.81 -8.21 -4.24
C GLY A 142 0.28 -8.21 -4.35
N PRO A 143 -0.33 -7.73 -5.44
CA PRO A 143 -1.79 -7.69 -5.59
C PRO A 143 -2.42 -9.08 -5.63
N LEU A 144 -1.77 -10.05 -6.28
CA LEU A 144 -2.26 -11.44 -6.26
C LEU A 144 -2.42 -11.95 -4.82
N PHE A 145 -1.37 -11.81 -4.02
CA PHE A 145 -1.41 -12.25 -2.62
C PHE A 145 -2.32 -11.35 -1.77
N ALA A 146 -2.49 -10.06 -2.10
CA ALA A 146 -3.41 -9.17 -1.39
C ALA A 146 -4.87 -9.56 -1.62
N VAL A 147 -5.26 -9.92 -2.85
CA VAL A 147 -6.59 -10.46 -3.17
C VAL A 147 -6.86 -11.74 -2.39
N LEU A 148 -5.90 -12.66 -2.36
CA LEU A 148 -6.02 -13.90 -1.58
C LEU A 148 -6.10 -13.60 -0.07
N GLY A 149 -5.27 -12.69 0.44
CA GLY A 149 -5.28 -12.25 1.83
C GLY A 149 -6.59 -11.57 2.23
N ALA A 150 -7.14 -10.73 1.36
CA ALA A 150 -8.42 -10.08 1.55
C ALA A 150 -9.58 -11.11 1.60
N GLY A 151 -9.52 -12.12 0.75
CA GLY A 151 -10.45 -13.24 0.79
C GLY A 151 -10.40 -14.03 2.11
N LEU A 152 -9.19 -14.28 2.63
CA LEU A 152 -8.99 -15.02 3.87
C LEU A 152 -9.38 -14.22 5.13
N VAL A 153 -9.03 -12.93 5.18
CA VAL A 153 -9.19 -12.09 6.39
C VAL A 153 -10.56 -11.41 6.42
N PHE A 154 -11.03 -10.92 5.28
CA PHE A 154 -12.28 -10.14 5.21
C PHE A 154 -13.44 -10.92 4.57
N GLY A 155 -13.18 -12.11 3.99
CA GLY A 155 -14.18 -12.88 3.26
C GLY A 155 -14.53 -12.26 1.90
N GLU A 156 -13.70 -11.38 1.36
CA GLU A 156 -13.89 -10.76 0.05
C GLU A 156 -13.85 -11.82 -1.05
N ARG A 157 -14.76 -11.72 -2.01
CA ARG A 157 -14.86 -12.69 -3.11
C ARG A 157 -14.82 -11.96 -4.44
N PHE A 158 -13.79 -12.21 -5.19
CA PHE A 158 -13.69 -11.72 -6.56
C PHE A 158 -14.64 -12.52 -7.46
N ALA A 159 -15.43 -11.80 -8.26
CA ALA A 159 -16.22 -12.37 -9.32
C ALA A 159 -15.33 -12.96 -10.43
N PRO A 160 -15.81 -13.90 -11.26
CA PRO A 160 -15.00 -14.47 -12.36
C PRO A 160 -14.44 -13.40 -13.31
N GLY A 161 -15.19 -12.32 -13.56
CA GLY A 161 -14.72 -11.18 -14.36
C GLY A 161 -13.56 -10.42 -13.72
N GLN A 162 -13.58 -10.24 -12.39
CA GLN A 162 -12.49 -9.62 -11.64
C GLN A 162 -11.22 -10.50 -11.68
N TRP A 163 -11.35 -11.83 -11.56
CA TRP A 163 -10.23 -12.75 -11.75
C TRP A 163 -9.64 -12.66 -13.14
N ALA A 164 -10.49 -12.55 -14.18
CA ALA A 164 -10.02 -12.34 -15.56
C ALA A 164 -9.24 -11.01 -15.67
N GLY A 165 -9.76 -9.93 -15.09
CA GLY A 165 -9.08 -8.64 -15.05
C GLY A 165 -7.72 -8.71 -14.33
N LEU A 166 -7.66 -9.42 -13.19
CA LEU A 166 -6.41 -9.65 -12.45
C LEU A 166 -5.40 -10.43 -13.30
N VAL A 167 -5.80 -11.48 -14.00
CA VAL A 167 -4.93 -12.25 -14.90
C VAL A 167 -4.39 -11.38 -16.03
N VAL A 168 -5.23 -10.55 -16.64
CA VAL A 168 -4.82 -9.59 -17.69
C VAL A 168 -3.79 -8.60 -17.15
N LEU A 169 -4.04 -8.01 -15.98
CA LEU A 169 -3.11 -7.09 -15.32
C LEU A 169 -1.77 -7.76 -15.02
N LEU A 170 -1.78 -8.94 -14.41
CA LEU A 170 -0.58 -9.71 -14.10
C LEU A 170 0.18 -10.10 -15.36
N GLY A 171 -0.52 -10.46 -16.44
CA GLY A 171 0.06 -10.73 -17.76
C GLY A 171 0.84 -9.52 -18.29
N GLY A 172 0.29 -8.31 -18.12
CA GLY A 172 0.98 -7.06 -18.47
C GLY A 172 2.23 -6.83 -17.62
N ILE A 173 2.14 -7.00 -16.30
CA ILE A 173 3.26 -6.78 -15.37
C ILE A 173 4.39 -7.80 -15.60
N PHE A 174 4.06 -9.09 -15.64
CA PHE A 174 5.08 -10.14 -15.88
C PHE A 174 5.60 -10.13 -17.32
N GLY A 175 4.76 -9.74 -18.28
CA GLY A 175 5.20 -9.48 -19.64
C GLY A 175 6.24 -8.37 -19.71
N LEU A 176 6.04 -7.27 -18.96
CA LEU A 176 7.02 -6.17 -18.84
C LEU A 176 8.32 -6.63 -18.15
N ALA A 177 8.21 -7.45 -17.10
CA ALA A 177 9.38 -8.07 -16.46
C ALA A 177 10.18 -8.93 -17.45
N GLY A 178 9.49 -9.81 -18.19
CA GLY A 178 10.10 -10.68 -19.20
C GLY A 178 10.72 -9.91 -20.36
N TYR A 179 10.07 -8.84 -20.82
CA TYR A 179 10.63 -7.94 -21.82
C TYR A 179 11.92 -7.28 -21.33
N ASN A 180 11.91 -6.72 -20.11
CA ASN A 180 13.08 -6.06 -19.54
C ASN A 180 14.22 -7.07 -19.29
N LEU A 181 13.89 -8.29 -18.84
CA LEU A 181 14.87 -9.34 -18.58
C LEU A 181 15.69 -9.72 -19.82
N ARG A 182 15.08 -9.71 -21.02
CA ARG A 182 15.76 -9.99 -22.29
C ARG A 182 16.83 -8.96 -22.66
N HIS A 183 16.78 -7.77 -22.05
CA HIS A 183 17.67 -6.65 -22.35
C HIS A 183 18.71 -6.41 -21.22
N VAL A 184 18.73 -7.25 -20.20
CA VAL A 184 19.64 -7.15 -19.06
C VAL A 184 20.53 -8.40 -18.99
N THR A 185 21.84 -8.20 -18.98
CA THR A 185 22.82 -9.28 -18.77
C THR A 185 22.94 -9.52 -17.26
N VAL A 186 22.33 -10.58 -16.75
CA VAL A 186 22.38 -10.95 -15.32
C VAL A 186 22.87 -12.39 -15.20
N ALA A 187 23.78 -12.65 -14.28
CA ALA A 187 24.21 -14.02 -13.97
C ALA A 187 23.03 -14.83 -13.42
N ARG A 188 22.85 -16.06 -13.90
CA ARG A 188 21.68 -16.92 -13.58
C ARG A 188 21.53 -17.17 -12.07
N GLU A 189 22.62 -17.35 -11.35
CA GLU A 189 22.62 -17.64 -9.91
C GLU A 189 22.09 -16.44 -9.09
N THR A 190 22.52 -15.22 -9.43
CA THR A 190 22.05 -14.00 -8.79
C THR A 190 20.59 -13.69 -9.15
N LEU A 191 20.17 -14.07 -10.36
CA LEU A 191 18.79 -13.87 -10.82
C LEU A 191 17.79 -14.69 -9.99
N VAL A 192 18.05 -15.99 -9.77
CA VAL A 192 17.13 -16.86 -9.01
C VAL A 192 16.95 -16.35 -7.58
N SER A 193 18.05 -15.98 -6.91
CA SER A 193 17.97 -15.44 -5.55
C SER A 193 17.24 -14.10 -5.50
N ALA A 194 17.47 -13.23 -6.49
CA ALA A 194 16.79 -11.93 -6.58
C ALA A 194 15.29 -12.07 -6.85
N LEU A 195 14.88 -13.02 -7.71
CA LEU A 195 13.47 -13.32 -7.97
C LEU A 195 12.78 -13.93 -6.74
N GLY A 196 13.44 -14.83 -6.01
CA GLY A 196 12.93 -15.37 -4.75
C GLY A 196 12.68 -14.28 -3.71
N LEU A 197 13.63 -13.34 -3.56
CA LEU A 197 13.47 -12.17 -2.69
C LEU A 197 12.35 -11.24 -3.19
N ALA A 198 12.18 -11.08 -4.51
CA ALA A 198 11.12 -10.26 -5.07
C ALA A 198 9.74 -10.84 -4.77
N VAL A 199 9.55 -12.16 -4.90
CA VAL A 199 8.31 -12.85 -4.52
C VAL A 199 8.05 -12.72 -3.01
N ALA A 200 9.06 -12.95 -2.17
CA ALA A 200 8.94 -12.76 -0.72
C ALA A 200 8.56 -11.32 -0.36
N THR A 201 9.17 -10.33 -1.03
CA THR A 201 8.81 -8.91 -0.86
C THR A 201 7.35 -8.65 -1.27
N GLY A 202 6.88 -9.24 -2.38
CA GLY A 202 5.47 -9.18 -2.79
C GLY A 202 4.53 -9.81 -1.76
N GLY A 203 4.93 -10.92 -1.14
CA GLY A 203 4.20 -11.53 -0.02
C GLY A 203 4.09 -10.57 1.19
N PHE A 204 5.16 -9.85 1.52
CA PHE A 204 5.13 -8.82 2.56
C PHE A 204 4.29 -7.60 2.16
N VAL A 205 4.26 -7.23 0.88
CA VAL A 205 3.34 -6.19 0.37
C VAL A 205 1.89 -6.58 0.64
N ALA A 206 1.51 -7.82 0.34
CA ALA A 206 0.18 -8.33 0.62
C ALA A 206 -0.11 -8.40 2.13
N LEU A 207 0.86 -8.85 2.91
CA LEU A 207 0.73 -8.97 4.36
C LEU A 207 0.47 -7.60 5.00
N TYR A 208 1.29 -6.58 4.69
CA TYR A 208 1.02 -5.26 5.27
C TYR A 208 -0.26 -4.63 4.70
N THR A 209 -0.58 -4.82 3.41
CA THR A 209 -1.80 -4.28 2.82
C THR A 209 -3.04 -4.82 3.53
N THR A 210 -3.09 -6.12 3.76
CA THR A 210 -4.21 -6.77 4.47
C THR A 210 -4.23 -6.39 5.96
N TYR A 211 -3.07 -6.38 6.62
CA TYR A 211 -2.95 -6.07 8.04
C TYR A 211 -3.31 -4.62 8.35
N ASP A 212 -2.84 -3.68 7.55
CA ASP A 212 -3.13 -2.25 7.72
C ASP A 212 -4.59 -1.94 7.38
N ALA A 213 -5.18 -2.62 6.39
CA ALA A 213 -6.60 -2.55 6.11
C ALA A 213 -7.43 -3.06 7.31
N TYR A 214 -7.00 -4.13 7.96
CA TYR A 214 -7.61 -4.57 9.21
C TYR A 214 -7.47 -3.49 10.30
N GLY A 215 -6.29 -2.91 10.46
CA GLY A 215 -6.01 -1.88 11.45
C GLY A 215 -6.86 -0.62 11.28
N ILE A 216 -6.94 -0.07 10.06
CA ILE A 216 -7.72 1.14 9.81
C ILE A 216 -9.22 0.88 9.94
N ARG A 217 -9.71 -0.32 9.63
CA ARG A 217 -11.11 -0.73 9.82
C ARG A 217 -11.46 -0.95 11.30
N ALA A 218 -10.51 -1.40 12.11
CA ALA A 218 -10.69 -1.63 13.54
C ALA A 218 -10.71 -0.34 14.36
N THR A 219 -10.20 0.77 13.84
CA THR A 219 -10.14 2.07 14.51
C THR A 219 -11.45 2.84 14.38
N ALA A 220 -11.93 3.47 15.46
CA ALA A 220 -13.12 4.32 15.38
C ALA A 220 -12.88 5.57 14.52
N ASP A 221 -11.67 6.13 14.55
CA ASP A 221 -11.26 7.29 13.76
C ASP A 221 -10.12 6.93 12.80
N PRO A 222 -10.33 6.95 11.46
CA PRO A 222 -9.31 6.59 10.49
C PRO A 222 -8.07 7.50 10.53
N PHE A 223 -8.25 8.78 10.89
CA PHE A 223 -7.13 9.72 10.99
C PHE A 223 -6.25 9.44 12.21
N THR A 224 -6.84 8.90 13.29
CA THR A 224 -6.07 8.37 14.42
C THR A 224 -5.16 7.24 13.95
N PHE A 225 -5.70 6.27 13.17
CA PHE A 225 -4.87 5.20 12.63
C PHE A 225 -3.72 5.75 11.79
N LEU A 226 -4.00 6.64 10.83
CA LEU A 226 -2.98 7.20 9.95
C LEU A 226 -1.88 7.94 10.71
N ALA A 227 -2.26 8.84 11.63
CA ALA A 227 -1.30 9.65 12.37
C ALA A 227 -0.35 8.79 13.23
N TRP A 228 -0.89 7.85 13.98
CA TRP A 228 -0.11 6.94 14.83
C TRP A 228 0.71 5.95 14.00
N PHE A 229 0.14 5.42 12.93
CA PHE A 229 0.85 4.54 12.00
C PHE A 229 2.09 5.21 11.44
N PHE A 230 1.97 6.41 10.83
CA PHE A 230 3.11 7.11 10.25
C PHE A 230 4.14 7.53 11.29
N MET A 231 3.70 7.89 12.51
CA MET A 231 4.61 8.20 13.59
C MET A 231 5.48 6.99 13.95
N PHE A 232 4.89 5.80 14.11
CA PHE A 232 5.64 4.58 14.46
C PHE A 232 6.44 4.01 13.29
N ASP A 233 5.85 3.92 12.11
CA ASP A 233 6.53 3.38 10.92
C ASP A 233 7.79 4.17 10.55
N GLY A 234 7.80 5.46 10.86
CA GLY A 234 8.94 6.33 10.57
C GLY A 234 10.13 6.22 11.50
N ILE A 235 10.08 5.41 12.57
CA ILE A 235 11.15 5.34 13.58
C ILE A 235 12.32 4.45 13.13
N VAL A 236 12.05 3.32 12.48
CA VAL A 236 13.02 2.23 12.25
C VAL A 236 14.23 2.68 11.45
N MET A 237 14.01 3.24 10.27
CA MET A 237 15.10 3.57 9.36
C MET A 237 16.00 4.72 9.86
N PRO A 238 15.45 5.82 10.40
CA PRO A 238 16.27 6.85 11.02
C PRO A 238 17.10 6.32 12.20
N LEU A 239 16.51 5.48 13.04
CA LEU A 239 17.19 4.90 14.19
C LEU A 239 18.37 4.00 13.76
N LEU A 240 18.17 3.16 12.75
CA LEU A 240 19.22 2.27 12.23
C LEU A 240 20.34 3.04 11.52
N LEU A 241 20.01 4.12 10.84
CA LEU A 241 20.95 4.86 10.00
C LEU A 241 21.42 6.19 10.63
N HIS A 242 21.08 6.45 11.90
CA HIS A 242 21.43 7.72 12.56
C HIS A 242 22.93 8.05 12.47
N ARG A 243 23.81 7.07 12.70
CA ARG A 243 25.26 7.27 12.60
C ARG A 243 25.70 7.69 11.19
N ARG A 244 25.09 7.09 10.15
CA ARG A 244 25.38 7.47 8.76
C ARG A 244 24.88 8.85 8.42
N ILE A 245 23.70 9.25 8.92
CA ILE A 245 23.13 10.58 8.74
C ILE A 245 24.00 11.63 9.44
N LEU A 246 24.42 11.35 10.67
CA LEU A 246 25.30 12.25 11.45
C LEU A 246 26.71 12.36 10.87
N ALA A 247 27.21 11.35 10.19
CA ALA A 247 28.50 11.36 9.52
C ALA A 247 28.51 12.14 8.19
N LEU A 248 27.34 12.53 7.66
CA LEU A 248 27.27 13.31 6.44
C LEU A 248 27.87 14.72 6.64
N PRO A 249 28.58 15.25 5.64
CA PRO A 249 29.02 16.65 5.63
C PRO A 249 27.79 17.58 5.78
N ALA A 250 27.97 18.72 6.47
CA ALA A 250 26.89 19.67 6.70
C ALA A 250 26.17 20.09 5.41
N GLY A 251 26.92 20.31 4.33
CA GLY A 251 26.36 20.65 3.01
C GLY A 251 25.49 19.58 2.36
N ALA A 252 25.64 18.31 2.76
CA ALA A 252 24.82 17.19 2.23
C ALA A 252 23.52 16.96 3.02
N ARG A 253 23.44 17.44 4.27
CA ARG A 253 22.29 17.21 5.16
C ARG A 253 21.04 17.96 4.71
N LEU A 254 21.17 19.24 4.34
CA LEU A 254 20.03 20.06 3.90
C LEU A 254 19.39 19.55 2.59
N PRO A 255 20.16 19.20 1.53
CA PRO A 255 19.59 18.56 0.35
C PRO A 255 18.89 17.23 0.64
N LEU A 256 19.45 16.41 1.55
CA LEU A 256 18.82 15.16 1.99
C LEU A 256 17.49 15.43 2.71
N LEU A 257 17.45 16.39 3.63
CA LEU A 257 16.26 16.79 4.37
C LEU A 257 15.16 17.33 3.44
N LYS A 258 15.49 18.21 2.50
CA LYS A 258 14.52 18.72 1.51
C LYS A 258 13.88 17.61 0.69
N ARG A 259 14.66 16.62 0.24
CA ARG A 259 14.14 15.42 -0.43
C ARG A 259 13.32 14.54 0.51
N GLY A 260 13.78 14.38 1.74
CA GLY A 260 13.06 13.67 2.79
C GLY A 260 11.68 14.29 3.01
N LEU A 261 11.60 15.59 3.12
CA LEU A 261 10.34 16.32 3.31
C LEU A 261 9.38 16.16 2.11
N LEU A 262 9.86 16.37 0.89
CA LEU A 262 9.04 16.16 -0.31
C LEU A 262 8.58 14.70 -0.42
N GLY A 263 9.50 13.76 -0.21
CA GLY A 263 9.17 12.34 -0.21
C GLY A 263 8.20 11.95 0.89
N ALA A 264 8.28 12.57 2.07
CA ALA A 264 7.35 12.35 3.17
C ALA A 264 5.92 12.77 2.82
N PHE A 265 5.73 13.94 2.21
CA PHE A 265 4.40 14.37 1.74
C PHE A 265 3.85 13.41 0.69
N VAL A 266 4.64 13.06 -0.32
CA VAL A 266 4.20 12.14 -1.38
C VAL A 266 3.89 10.76 -0.80
N ALA A 267 4.72 10.24 0.11
CA ALA A 267 4.48 8.97 0.77
C ALA A 267 3.23 8.98 1.64
N PHE A 268 3.02 10.05 2.44
CA PHE A 268 1.85 10.19 3.29
C PHE A 268 0.56 10.18 2.47
N PHE A 269 0.47 11.02 1.46
CA PHE A 269 -0.74 11.06 0.62
C PHE A 269 -0.92 9.80 -0.22
N SER A 270 0.16 9.20 -0.74
CA SER A 270 0.07 7.94 -1.47
C SER A 270 -0.43 6.79 -0.60
N PHE A 271 0.24 6.57 0.54
CA PHE A 271 -0.10 5.46 1.41
C PHE A 271 -1.36 5.72 2.23
N GLY A 272 -1.56 6.95 2.69
CA GLY A 272 -2.79 7.36 3.38
C GLY A 272 -4.03 7.20 2.49
N SER A 273 -3.95 7.59 1.21
CA SER A 273 -5.06 7.44 0.26
C SER A 273 -5.42 5.97 0.05
N ILE A 274 -4.44 5.06 -0.11
CA ILE A 274 -4.77 3.65 -0.29
C ILE A 274 -5.36 3.04 0.98
N LEU A 275 -4.89 3.41 2.16
CA LEU A 275 -5.47 2.96 3.42
C LEU A 275 -6.91 3.44 3.59
N MET A 276 -7.19 4.69 3.25
CA MET A 276 -8.55 5.23 3.27
C MET A 276 -9.44 4.51 2.25
N ALA A 277 -8.93 4.21 1.06
CA ALA A 277 -9.66 3.41 0.06
C ALA A 277 -10.02 2.02 0.61
N THR A 278 -9.06 1.31 1.22
CA THR A 278 -9.32 -0.03 1.80
C THR A 278 -10.29 -0.02 2.97
N ARG A 279 -10.53 1.13 3.61
CA ARG A 279 -11.56 1.27 4.63
C ARG A 279 -12.95 1.41 4.03
N LEU A 280 -13.06 2.13 2.91
CA LEU A 280 -14.34 2.42 2.25
C LEU A 280 -14.84 1.25 1.41
N ASP A 281 -13.92 0.45 0.85
CA ASP A 281 -14.23 -0.57 -0.13
C ASP A 281 -13.33 -1.80 -0.02
N GLN A 282 -13.45 -2.73 -0.97
CA GLN A 282 -12.71 -3.99 -0.99
C GLN A 282 -11.19 -3.78 -1.05
N VAL A 283 -10.49 -4.49 -0.16
CA VAL A 283 -9.02 -4.41 -0.05
C VAL A 283 -8.33 -4.97 -1.28
N GLY A 284 -8.88 -6.08 -1.81
CA GLY A 284 -8.34 -6.71 -3.01
C GLY A 284 -8.43 -5.80 -4.24
N GLU A 285 -9.56 -5.13 -4.43
CA GLU A 285 -9.80 -4.16 -5.51
C GLU A 285 -8.84 -2.96 -5.43
N ALA A 286 -8.79 -2.33 -4.26
CA ALA A 286 -7.87 -1.21 -4.00
C ALA A 286 -6.41 -1.60 -4.26
N ALA A 287 -5.99 -2.82 -3.88
CA ALA A 287 -4.65 -3.33 -4.14
C ALA A 287 -4.36 -3.50 -5.64
N VAL A 288 -5.32 -4.00 -6.41
CA VAL A 288 -5.19 -4.15 -7.88
C VAL A 288 -5.15 -2.79 -8.57
N LEU A 289 -6.05 -1.88 -8.23
CA LEU A 289 -6.09 -0.53 -8.79
C LEU A 289 -4.80 0.24 -8.55
N ARG A 290 -4.17 0.07 -7.38
CA ARG A 290 -2.86 0.70 -7.10
C ARG A 290 -1.77 0.26 -8.08
N GLU A 291 -1.89 -0.88 -8.74
CA GLU A 291 -0.90 -1.35 -9.73
C GLU A 291 -0.90 -0.53 -11.02
N THR A 292 -1.93 0.26 -11.28
CA THR A 292 -1.93 1.28 -12.34
C THR A 292 -0.80 2.31 -12.16
N SER A 293 -0.19 2.35 -10.95
CA SER A 293 1.05 3.12 -10.70
C SER A 293 2.18 2.79 -11.69
N THR A 294 2.23 1.57 -12.21
CA THR A 294 3.18 1.16 -13.25
C THR A 294 2.95 1.93 -14.56
N VAL A 295 1.69 2.14 -14.93
CA VAL A 295 1.29 2.94 -16.10
C VAL A 295 1.65 4.40 -15.88
N PHE A 296 1.31 4.95 -14.71
CA PHE A 296 1.67 6.34 -14.37
C PHE A 296 3.19 6.55 -14.33
N ALA A 297 3.96 5.59 -13.80
CA ALA A 297 5.42 5.67 -13.78
C ALA A 297 6.01 5.73 -15.20
N ALA A 298 5.44 4.98 -16.12
CA ALA A 298 5.86 5.01 -17.51
C ALA A 298 5.46 6.31 -18.22
N LEU A 299 4.26 6.83 -17.98
CA LEU A 299 3.84 8.13 -18.49
C LEU A 299 4.75 9.26 -17.97
N ILE A 300 5.10 9.25 -16.69
CA ILE A 300 6.06 10.20 -16.10
C ILE A 300 7.44 10.03 -16.76
N GLY A 301 7.90 8.79 -16.93
CA GLY A 301 9.16 8.47 -17.62
C GLY A 301 9.19 9.04 -19.04
N TRP A 302 8.12 8.84 -19.79
CA TRP A 302 8.02 9.32 -21.17
C TRP A 302 7.85 10.83 -21.27
N LEU A 303 6.87 11.41 -20.55
CA LEU A 303 6.50 12.82 -20.73
C LEU A 303 7.45 13.77 -20.00
N VAL A 304 7.91 13.41 -18.79
CA VAL A 304 8.72 14.28 -17.92
C VAL A 304 10.20 13.99 -18.08
N LEU A 305 10.59 12.71 -18.03
CA LEU A 305 11.99 12.29 -18.12
C LEU A 305 12.46 12.08 -19.57
N LYS A 306 11.56 12.21 -20.56
CA LYS A 306 11.82 12.03 -22.00
C LYS A 306 12.45 10.67 -22.33
N GLU A 307 12.13 9.64 -21.58
CA GLU A 307 12.58 8.28 -21.82
C GLU A 307 11.91 7.70 -23.08
N ARG A 308 12.64 6.92 -23.85
CA ARG A 308 12.07 6.23 -25.01
C ARG A 308 11.30 5.00 -24.57
N VAL A 309 10.01 4.97 -24.84
CA VAL A 309 9.14 3.82 -24.57
C VAL A 309 8.96 3.03 -25.86
N SER A 310 9.25 1.73 -25.83
CA SER A 310 9.05 0.86 -26.98
C SER A 310 7.55 0.55 -27.19
N ARG A 311 7.16 0.18 -28.41
CA ARG A 311 5.77 -0.24 -28.72
C ARG A 311 5.32 -1.43 -27.86
N VAL A 312 6.23 -2.36 -27.55
CA VAL A 312 5.96 -3.52 -26.69
C VAL A 312 5.65 -3.07 -25.25
N GLN A 313 6.46 -2.16 -24.71
CA GLN A 313 6.20 -1.61 -23.38
C GLN A 313 4.86 -0.88 -23.32
N LEU A 314 4.53 -0.09 -24.34
CA LEU A 314 3.25 0.60 -24.43
C LEU A 314 2.07 -0.39 -24.47
N ALA A 315 2.15 -1.48 -25.24
CA ALA A 315 1.13 -2.52 -25.29
C ALA A 315 0.95 -3.23 -23.94
N LEU A 316 2.06 -3.53 -23.24
CA LEU A 316 2.02 -4.14 -21.91
C LEU A 316 1.42 -3.22 -20.85
N MET A 317 1.70 -1.92 -20.93
CA MET A 317 1.07 -0.90 -20.07
C MET A 317 -0.43 -0.76 -20.33
N ALA A 318 -0.83 -0.78 -21.61
CA ALA A 318 -2.25 -0.81 -21.98
C ALA A 318 -2.95 -2.06 -21.44
N LEU A 319 -2.26 -3.20 -21.42
CA LEU A 319 -2.78 -4.44 -20.82
C LEU A 319 -2.96 -4.32 -19.31
N ILE A 320 -2.01 -3.70 -18.59
CA ILE A 320 -2.12 -3.43 -17.15
C ILE A 320 -3.34 -2.52 -16.88
N ALA A 321 -3.49 -1.44 -17.65
CA ALA A 321 -4.61 -0.53 -17.49
C ALA A 321 -5.95 -1.22 -17.78
N ALA A 322 -6.03 -2.00 -18.85
CA ALA A 322 -7.23 -2.75 -19.21
C ALA A 322 -7.61 -3.78 -18.13
N GLY A 323 -6.62 -4.48 -17.55
CA GLY A 323 -6.85 -5.41 -16.46
C GLY A 323 -7.42 -4.72 -15.22
N ALA A 324 -6.91 -3.55 -14.86
CA ALA A 324 -7.43 -2.76 -13.73
C ALA A 324 -8.88 -2.28 -13.98
N VAL A 325 -9.16 -1.81 -15.18
CA VAL A 325 -10.53 -1.41 -15.58
C VAL A 325 -11.49 -2.59 -15.53
N LEU A 326 -11.05 -3.78 -15.99
CA LEU A 326 -11.88 -4.99 -15.92
C LEU A 326 -12.19 -5.39 -14.47
N VAL A 327 -11.23 -5.29 -13.55
CA VAL A 327 -11.49 -5.58 -12.12
C VAL A 327 -12.55 -4.65 -11.59
N GLU A 328 -12.45 -3.36 -11.87
CA GLU A 328 -13.39 -2.33 -11.43
C GLU A 328 -14.79 -2.53 -12.01
N MET A 329 -14.90 -2.77 -13.32
CA MET A 329 -16.19 -2.90 -14.00
C MET A 329 -16.95 -4.20 -13.67
N MET A 330 -16.29 -5.20 -13.13
CA MET A 330 -16.84 -6.54 -12.85
C MET A 330 -17.00 -6.81 -11.35
N GLY A 331 -16.75 -5.77 -10.51
CA GLY A 331 -16.90 -5.77 -9.05
C GLY A 331 -18.26 -5.40 -8.52
#